data_400ccfe8d4c50d8a2c99370adc7b363b
#
_entry.id   400ccfe8d4c50d8a2c99370adc7b363b
#
_cell.length_a   1.000
_cell.length_b   1.000
_cell.length_c   1.000
_cell.angle_alpha   90.00
_cell.angle_beta   90.00
_cell.angle_gamma   90.00
#
_symmetry.space_group_name_H-M   'P 1'
#
loop_
_entity.id
_entity.type
_entity.pdbx_description
1 polymer ?
#
loop_
_entity_poly.entity_id
_entity_poly.type
_entity_poly.pdbx_seq_one_letter_code
_entity_poly.pdbx_strand_id
1 'polypeptide(L)'
;MPRINSPAELEDLRKSILSERDPNKPCITICAGTGCLALGSDRVISAFKEEIENQALETKVDIRETGCPGFCEKGPIVVIYPEEICYIGVTPEDAPEIVSQTVVEKKVIDRLLYTDPNTGKKAVHEYEIPFYKSQMRLLIGNNTKIDPKSIDDYLAIDGYQALAKALFEMTPNQVLEEVKKSNLRGRGGAGFPTGRKWEECRKAPAEIKYVIVNADEGDPGAFMDRALLEGNPHSVLEGLIIGAYAIGSHKGYIYVRQEYPLAVENVGIAIKQAEEYGLLGGDILGSGFDFNIKVHRGAGAFVCGEETSLLRSLEGKAGEPRPRPPYPAAKGLWDKPTNINNVETWANVPLIINKGAGFFTSIGTEGSKGTKIFSVVGKGNNTGLVEVPMGITLRDIIYNVGGGIRGGKKFKAVQTGGPSGGCIPEEHLDIEVDFDELTKVGAIMGSGGMIVMDEDTCMVDIARYFINFLADESCGKCTPCRESIRQMLKILTNISEGKGRAGDIELLEELSEVIRDASLCALGRTAPNPVLSTIRYFRGEYEAH
;
A
#
# COMPACT_ATOMS: atom_id res chain seq x y z
N MET A 1 -25.02 -12.95 -14.75
CA MET A 1 -24.30 -14.10 -15.33
C MET A 1 -24.57 -15.35 -14.52
N PRO A 2 -24.40 -16.60 -15.04
CA PRO A 2 -24.56 -17.78 -14.22
C PRO A 2 -23.44 -17.84 -13.16
N ARG A 3 -23.81 -18.29 -11.96
CA ARG A 3 -22.88 -18.56 -10.88
C ARG A 3 -21.86 -19.64 -11.30
N ILE A 4 -20.58 -19.43 -11.01
CA ILE A 4 -19.49 -20.40 -11.27
C ILE A 4 -19.49 -21.42 -10.14
N ASN A 5 -19.53 -22.73 -10.48
CA ASN A 5 -19.63 -23.80 -9.50
C ASN A 5 -18.47 -24.82 -9.61
N SER A 6 -17.43 -24.51 -10.36
CA SER A 6 -16.25 -25.37 -10.47
C SER A 6 -15.03 -24.60 -11.00
N PRO A 7 -13.79 -25.08 -10.75
CA PRO A 7 -12.59 -24.55 -11.39
C PRO A 7 -12.64 -24.61 -12.93
N ALA A 8 -13.28 -25.64 -13.50
CA ALA A 8 -13.42 -25.76 -14.95
C ALA A 8 -14.28 -24.63 -15.54
N GLU A 9 -15.43 -24.34 -14.92
CA GLU A 9 -16.28 -23.20 -15.33
C GLU A 9 -15.56 -21.85 -15.18
N LEU A 10 -14.73 -21.68 -14.15
CA LEU A 10 -13.91 -20.49 -13.97
C LEU A 10 -12.92 -20.32 -15.13
N GLU A 11 -12.23 -21.39 -15.50
CA GLU A 11 -11.28 -21.36 -16.61
C GLU A 11 -11.97 -21.19 -17.98
N ASP A 12 -13.14 -21.79 -18.17
CA ASP A 12 -13.91 -21.63 -19.40
C ASP A 12 -14.42 -20.18 -19.54
N LEU A 13 -14.89 -19.57 -18.46
CA LEU A 13 -15.26 -18.15 -18.46
C LEU A 13 -14.06 -17.26 -18.78
N ARG A 14 -12.91 -17.52 -18.15
CA ARG A 14 -11.67 -16.78 -18.43
C ARG A 14 -11.29 -16.87 -19.91
N LYS A 15 -11.34 -18.05 -20.51
CA LYS A 15 -11.08 -18.24 -21.94
C LYS A 15 -12.07 -17.49 -22.82
N SER A 16 -13.36 -17.49 -22.46
CA SER A 16 -14.39 -16.72 -23.17
C SER A 16 -14.06 -15.23 -23.15
N ILE A 17 -13.78 -14.67 -21.96
CA ILE A 17 -13.38 -13.27 -21.79
C ILE A 17 -12.16 -12.93 -22.67
N LEU A 18 -11.14 -13.79 -22.67
CA LEU A 18 -9.94 -13.57 -23.48
C LEU A 18 -10.21 -13.67 -24.98
N SER A 19 -11.11 -14.56 -25.40
CA SER A 19 -11.46 -14.75 -26.83
C SER A 19 -12.25 -13.56 -27.41
N GLU A 20 -12.95 -12.82 -26.56
CA GLU A 20 -13.70 -11.62 -26.95
C GLU A 20 -12.81 -10.36 -27.05
N ARG A 21 -11.57 -10.44 -26.53
CA ARG A 21 -10.61 -9.33 -26.54
C ARG A 21 -9.70 -9.41 -27.76
N ASP A 22 -9.73 -8.37 -28.59
CA ASP A 22 -8.76 -8.21 -29.67
C ASP A 22 -7.50 -7.52 -29.10
N PRO A 23 -6.34 -8.21 -29.04
CA PRO A 23 -5.11 -7.61 -28.52
C PRO A 23 -4.57 -6.47 -29.38
N ASN A 24 -5.02 -6.35 -30.63
CA ASN A 24 -4.62 -5.28 -31.55
C ASN A 24 -5.58 -4.10 -31.53
N LYS A 25 -6.74 -4.22 -30.86
CA LYS A 25 -7.70 -3.12 -30.74
C LYS A 25 -7.10 -2.02 -29.87
N PRO A 26 -7.03 -0.77 -30.36
CA PRO A 26 -6.58 0.35 -29.54
C PRO A 26 -7.39 0.45 -28.23
N CYS A 27 -6.67 0.59 -27.13
CA CYS A 27 -7.27 0.80 -25.82
C CYS A 27 -6.59 1.99 -25.14
N ILE A 28 -7.38 2.98 -24.78
CA ILE A 28 -6.93 4.15 -24.02
C ILE A 28 -7.12 3.85 -22.53
N THR A 29 -6.04 3.67 -21.79
CA THR A 29 -6.11 3.49 -20.34
C THR A 29 -5.84 4.82 -19.64
N ILE A 30 -6.69 5.18 -18.68
CA ILE A 30 -6.61 6.45 -17.95
C ILE A 30 -6.63 6.16 -16.47
N CYS A 31 -5.64 6.68 -15.74
CA CYS A 31 -5.60 6.53 -14.29
C CYS A 31 -6.78 7.24 -13.62
N ALA A 32 -7.63 6.48 -12.94
CA ALA A 32 -8.77 6.93 -12.16
C ALA A 32 -8.56 6.77 -10.64
N GLY A 33 -7.32 6.59 -10.17
CA GLY A 33 -6.99 6.60 -8.74
C GLY A 33 -7.11 8.00 -8.13
N THR A 34 -7.33 8.08 -6.82
CA THR A 34 -7.59 9.34 -6.08
C THR A 34 -6.61 10.48 -6.41
N GLY A 35 -5.31 10.20 -6.61
CA GLY A 35 -4.32 11.22 -6.95
C GLY A 35 -4.57 11.87 -8.31
N CYS A 36 -4.88 11.08 -9.34
CA CYS A 36 -5.19 11.58 -10.68
C CYS A 36 -6.59 12.24 -10.74
N LEU A 37 -7.58 11.70 -9.99
CA LEU A 37 -8.89 12.35 -9.85
C LEU A 37 -8.77 13.76 -9.25
N ALA A 38 -7.92 13.93 -8.25
CA ALA A 38 -7.64 15.26 -7.68
C ALA A 38 -6.97 16.23 -8.67
N LEU A 39 -6.34 15.70 -9.71
CA LEU A 39 -5.76 16.46 -10.83
C LEU A 39 -6.71 16.60 -12.02
N GLY A 40 -7.95 16.13 -11.91
CA GLY A 40 -9.00 16.28 -12.93
C GLY A 40 -9.04 15.16 -13.98
N SER A 41 -8.57 13.95 -13.66
CA SER A 41 -8.64 12.81 -14.61
C SER A 41 -10.07 12.40 -14.96
N ASP A 42 -11.07 12.67 -14.12
CA ASP A 42 -12.49 12.51 -14.41
C ASP A 42 -12.93 13.32 -15.64
N ARG A 43 -12.46 14.56 -15.75
CA ARG A 43 -12.70 15.42 -16.92
C ARG A 43 -11.95 14.92 -18.15
N VAL A 44 -10.73 14.42 -17.97
CA VAL A 44 -9.95 13.79 -19.05
C VAL A 44 -10.68 12.56 -19.60
N ILE A 45 -11.17 11.68 -18.72
CA ILE A 45 -11.97 10.50 -19.09
C ILE A 45 -13.22 10.91 -19.89
N SER A 46 -13.93 11.94 -19.41
CA SER A 46 -15.13 12.44 -20.10
C SER A 46 -14.81 12.99 -21.49
N ALA A 47 -13.71 13.74 -21.63
CA ALA A 47 -13.26 14.28 -22.91
C ALA A 47 -12.87 13.18 -23.92
N PHE A 48 -12.22 12.11 -23.47
CA PHE A 48 -11.93 10.97 -24.35
C PHE A 48 -13.20 10.23 -24.79
N LYS A 49 -14.16 10.03 -23.89
CA LYS A 49 -15.46 9.40 -24.24
C LYS A 49 -16.22 10.23 -25.28
N GLU A 50 -16.31 11.54 -25.06
CA GLU A 50 -16.95 12.46 -26.00
C GLU A 50 -16.24 12.48 -27.36
N GLU A 51 -14.92 12.50 -27.40
CA GLU A 51 -14.16 12.54 -28.64
C GLU A 51 -14.28 11.24 -29.45
N ILE A 52 -14.28 10.07 -28.78
CA ILE A 52 -14.51 8.78 -29.44
C ILE A 52 -15.91 8.72 -30.04
N GLU A 53 -16.92 9.22 -29.34
CA GLU A 53 -18.30 9.32 -29.86
C GLU A 53 -18.36 10.28 -31.07
N ASN A 54 -17.77 11.48 -30.97
CA ASN A 54 -17.75 12.46 -32.05
C ASN A 54 -17.07 11.93 -33.33
N GLN A 55 -16.08 11.05 -33.20
CA GLN A 55 -15.39 10.43 -34.34
C GLN A 55 -16.00 9.08 -34.77
N ALA A 56 -17.09 8.62 -34.15
CA ALA A 56 -17.73 7.31 -34.39
C ALA A 56 -16.73 6.14 -34.28
N LEU A 57 -15.94 6.11 -33.22
CA LEU A 57 -14.89 5.12 -32.95
C LEU A 57 -15.25 4.14 -31.83
N GLU A 58 -16.46 4.14 -31.26
CA GLU A 58 -16.88 3.37 -30.07
C GLU A 58 -16.68 1.85 -30.25
N THR A 59 -16.82 1.36 -31.48
CA THR A 59 -16.58 -0.07 -31.78
C THR A 59 -15.12 -0.40 -32.08
N LYS A 60 -14.29 0.63 -32.33
CA LYS A 60 -12.89 0.48 -32.77
C LYS A 60 -11.86 0.78 -31.69
N VAL A 61 -12.24 1.50 -30.64
CA VAL A 61 -11.35 1.95 -29.57
C VAL A 61 -12.01 1.68 -28.24
N ASP A 62 -11.26 1.08 -27.33
CA ASP A 62 -11.71 0.87 -25.94
C ASP A 62 -11.17 1.98 -25.04
N ILE A 63 -11.95 2.36 -24.03
CA ILE A 63 -11.49 3.18 -22.90
C ILE A 63 -11.54 2.32 -21.64
N ARG A 64 -10.47 2.39 -20.85
CA ARG A 64 -10.40 1.70 -19.56
C ARG A 64 -9.97 2.67 -18.46
N GLU A 65 -10.80 2.79 -17.44
CA GLU A 65 -10.48 3.52 -16.22
C GLU A 65 -9.67 2.59 -15.32
N THR A 66 -8.42 2.93 -15.05
CA THR A 66 -7.49 2.03 -14.34
C THR A 66 -7.14 2.55 -12.96
N GLY A 67 -6.61 1.68 -12.11
CA GLY A 67 -6.00 2.08 -10.83
C GLY A 67 -4.71 2.88 -11.02
N CYS A 68 -4.12 3.27 -9.90
CA CYS A 68 -2.91 4.10 -9.91
C CYS A 68 -1.68 3.31 -10.40
N PRO A 69 -0.94 3.80 -11.43
CA PRO A 69 0.32 3.21 -11.87
C PRO A 69 1.51 3.52 -10.95
N GLY A 70 1.31 4.36 -9.93
CA GLY A 70 2.33 4.76 -8.98
C GLY A 70 2.91 6.16 -9.19
N PHE A 71 2.94 6.70 -10.39
CA PHE A 71 3.60 7.98 -10.70
C PHE A 71 2.67 9.20 -10.53
N CYS A 72 2.13 9.36 -9.32
CA CYS A 72 1.05 10.32 -9.03
C CYS A 72 1.39 11.77 -9.31
N GLU A 73 2.67 12.18 -9.16
CA GLU A 73 3.10 13.56 -9.44
C GLU A 73 2.96 13.95 -10.93
N LYS A 74 2.99 12.97 -11.82
CA LYS A 74 2.91 13.17 -13.28
C LYS A 74 1.53 12.93 -13.85
N GLY A 75 0.53 12.75 -13.00
CA GLY A 75 -0.87 12.57 -13.43
C GLY A 75 -1.50 13.84 -14.01
N PRO A 76 -2.62 13.71 -14.72
CA PRO A 76 -3.25 12.49 -15.21
C PRO A 76 -2.36 11.71 -16.19
N ILE A 77 -2.30 10.38 -16.03
CA ILE A 77 -1.49 9.50 -16.89
C ILE A 77 -2.43 8.75 -17.83
N VAL A 78 -2.07 8.77 -19.13
CA VAL A 78 -2.79 8.07 -20.19
C VAL A 78 -1.82 7.16 -20.92
N VAL A 79 -2.18 5.88 -21.08
CA VAL A 79 -1.38 4.93 -21.88
C VAL A 79 -2.22 4.39 -23.03
N ILE A 80 -1.66 4.41 -24.23
CA ILE A 80 -2.32 3.95 -25.47
C ILE A 80 -1.76 2.58 -25.84
N TYR A 81 -2.59 1.56 -25.79
CA TYR A 81 -2.29 0.19 -26.22
C TYR A 81 -2.74 -0.06 -27.66
N PRO A 82 -2.11 -1.00 -28.39
CA PRO A 82 -1.03 -1.91 -27.93
C PRO A 82 0.38 -1.30 -27.96
N GLU A 83 0.56 -0.09 -28.46
CA GLU A 83 1.89 0.53 -28.63
C GLU A 83 2.55 0.91 -27.28
N GLU A 84 1.80 0.90 -26.16
CA GLU A 84 2.27 1.29 -24.81
C GLU A 84 2.83 2.74 -24.74
N ILE A 85 2.29 3.64 -25.58
CA ILE A 85 2.69 5.05 -25.59
C ILE A 85 2.13 5.72 -24.33
N CYS A 86 3.02 6.28 -23.51
CA CYS A 86 2.69 6.86 -22.21
C CYS A 86 2.74 8.39 -22.25
N TYR A 87 1.60 9.02 -21.99
CA TYR A 87 1.47 10.47 -21.85
C TYR A 87 1.26 10.86 -20.40
N ILE A 88 1.87 11.94 -19.97
CA ILE A 88 1.81 12.47 -18.61
C ILE A 88 1.22 13.88 -18.59
N GLY A 89 0.56 14.25 -17.47
CA GLY A 89 -0.05 15.57 -17.30
C GLY A 89 -1.10 15.90 -18.35
N VAL A 90 -1.84 14.88 -18.80
CA VAL A 90 -2.85 15.02 -19.85
C VAL A 90 -4.01 15.86 -19.36
N THR A 91 -4.47 16.80 -20.17
CA THR A 91 -5.63 17.66 -19.91
C THR A 91 -6.80 17.28 -20.82
N PRO A 92 -8.04 17.70 -20.51
CA PRO A 92 -9.19 17.44 -21.40
C PRO A 92 -8.98 17.95 -22.83
N GLU A 93 -8.27 19.07 -23.00
CA GLU A 93 -7.97 19.70 -24.28
C GLU A 93 -7.03 18.87 -25.17
N ASP A 94 -6.28 17.93 -24.56
CA ASP A 94 -5.38 17.03 -25.30
C ASP A 94 -6.11 15.83 -25.91
N ALA A 95 -7.32 15.48 -25.45
CA ALA A 95 -8.02 14.28 -25.90
C ALA A 95 -8.27 14.25 -27.41
N PRO A 96 -8.73 15.32 -28.08
CA PRO A 96 -8.93 15.31 -29.54
C PRO A 96 -7.62 15.06 -30.31
N GLU A 97 -6.52 15.65 -29.87
CA GLU A 97 -5.21 15.47 -30.50
C GLU A 97 -4.69 14.05 -30.31
N ILE A 98 -4.81 13.48 -29.10
CA ILE A 98 -4.39 12.10 -28.81
C ILE A 98 -5.21 11.09 -29.62
N VAL A 99 -6.53 11.26 -29.70
CA VAL A 99 -7.38 10.36 -30.51
C VAL A 99 -7.00 10.42 -31.98
N SER A 100 -6.93 11.62 -32.56
CA SER A 100 -6.64 11.77 -34.00
C SER A 100 -5.21 11.35 -34.36
N GLN A 101 -4.19 11.88 -33.66
CA GLN A 101 -2.80 11.65 -34.01
C GLN A 101 -2.28 10.31 -33.52
N THR A 102 -2.52 9.95 -32.23
CA THR A 102 -1.91 8.75 -31.67
C THR A 102 -2.76 7.50 -31.90
N VAL A 103 -4.05 7.57 -31.66
CA VAL A 103 -4.91 6.37 -31.81
C VAL A 103 -5.14 6.05 -33.28
N VAL A 104 -5.48 7.05 -34.10
CA VAL A 104 -5.82 6.85 -35.52
C VAL A 104 -4.58 6.86 -36.42
N GLU A 105 -3.72 7.89 -36.34
CA GLU A 105 -2.59 8.06 -37.25
C GLU A 105 -1.29 7.39 -36.76
N LYS A 106 -1.26 6.82 -35.54
CA LYS A 106 -0.10 6.18 -34.91
C LYS A 106 1.12 7.11 -34.75
N LYS A 107 0.89 8.41 -34.55
CA LYS A 107 1.91 9.42 -34.35
C LYS A 107 2.06 9.78 -32.87
N VAL A 108 3.28 9.91 -32.40
CA VAL A 108 3.59 10.31 -31.03
C VAL A 108 3.50 11.83 -30.87
N ILE A 109 2.85 12.28 -29.80
CA ILE A 109 2.76 13.71 -29.44
C ILE A 109 3.88 14.04 -28.45
N ASP A 110 4.91 14.67 -28.99
CA ASP A 110 6.20 14.87 -28.32
C ASP A 110 6.11 15.73 -27.04
N ARG A 111 5.17 16.68 -26.96
CA ARG A 111 4.99 17.57 -25.80
C ARG A 111 4.41 16.87 -24.56
N LEU A 112 3.71 15.75 -24.75
CA LEU A 112 3.07 14.99 -23.67
C LEU A 112 3.95 13.87 -23.09
N LEU A 113 5.14 13.67 -23.67
CA LEU A 113 6.08 12.65 -23.22
C LEU A 113 6.77 13.05 -21.92
N TYR A 114 7.07 12.05 -21.11
CA TYR A 114 7.95 12.24 -19.96
C TYR A 114 9.35 12.65 -20.43
N THR A 115 9.88 13.72 -19.83
CA THR A 115 11.26 14.16 -20.02
C THR A 115 12.04 13.89 -18.74
N ASP A 116 13.09 13.09 -18.83
CA ASP A 116 13.98 12.80 -17.71
C ASP A 116 14.68 14.08 -17.23
N PRO A 117 14.50 14.51 -15.99
CA PRO A 117 15.07 15.77 -15.49
C PRO A 117 16.60 15.75 -15.43
N ASN A 118 17.25 14.59 -15.40
CA ASN A 118 18.70 14.47 -15.31
C ASN A 118 19.38 14.44 -16.68
N THR A 119 18.73 13.84 -17.68
CA THR A 119 19.33 13.61 -19.00
C THR A 119 18.71 14.44 -20.12
N GLY A 120 17.51 15.02 -19.89
CA GLY A 120 16.72 15.71 -20.92
C GLY A 120 16.13 14.78 -21.98
N LYS A 121 16.31 13.46 -21.87
CA LYS A 121 15.76 12.50 -22.82
C LYS A 121 14.26 12.28 -22.59
N LYS A 122 13.53 12.15 -23.69
CA LYS A 122 12.11 11.80 -23.67
C LYS A 122 11.92 10.29 -23.72
N ALA A 123 10.94 9.80 -22.98
CA ALA A 123 10.50 8.41 -23.01
C ALA A 123 9.14 8.31 -23.69
N VAL A 124 9.02 7.44 -24.68
CA VAL A 124 7.78 7.21 -25.42
C VAL A 124 6.94 6.16 -24.71
N HIS A 125 7.56 5.09 -24.24
CA HIS A 125 6.90 3.95 -23.62
C HIS A 125 7.01 3.97 -22.11
N GLU A 126 5.98 3.45 -21.41
CA GLU A 126 5.97 3.39 -19.94
C GLU A 126 7.24 2.70 -19.40
N TYR A 127 7.65 1.58 -19.98
CA TYR A 127 8.82 0.81 -19.55
C TYR A 127 10.18 1.52 -19.77
N GLU A 128 10.24 2.58 -20.56
CA GLU A 128 11.45 3.39 -20.77
C GLU A 128 11.63 4.44 -19.68
N ILE A 129 10.54 4.83 -19.01
CA ILE A 129 10.58 5.85 -17.94
C ILE A 129 11.41 5.30 -16.78
N PRO A 130 12.50 5.98 -16.34
CA PRO A 130 13.37 5.48 -15.26
C PRO A 130 12.62 5.10 -14.00
N PHE A 131 11.57 5.86 -13.64
CA PHE A 131 10.71 5.59 -12.52
C PHE A 131 10.10 4.18 -12.56
N TYR A 132 9.65 3.70 -13.72
CA TYR A 132 9.06 2.37 -13.86
C TYR A 132 10.10 1.29 -14.11
N LYS A 133 11.12 1.59 -14.91
CA LYS A 133 12.15 0.63 -15.31
C LYS A 133 12.92 0.01 -14.15
N SER A 134 13.11 0.78 -13.08
CA SER A 134 13.88 0.37 -11.90
C SER A 134 13.05 -0.34 -10.83
N GLN A 135 11.78 -0.62 -11.09
CA GLN A 135 10.85 -1.28 -10.18
C GLN A 135 10.62 -2.76 -10.55
N MET A 136 10.18 -3.53 -9.56
CA MET A 136 9.63 -4.89 -9.74
C MET A 136 8.15 -4.86 -9.31
N ARG A 137 7.25 -4.61 -10.25
CA ARG A 137 5.83 -4.30 -10.01
C ARG A 137 4.98 -5.58 -10.08
N LEU A 138 4.99 -6.39 -9.02
CA LEU A 138 4.24 -7.65 -8.93
C LEU A 138 2.76 -7.43 -8.56
N LEU A 139 2.48 -6.43 -7.71
CA LEU A 139 1.15 -6.10 -7.23
C LEU A 139 0.57 -4.88 -7.96
N ILE A 140 1.25 -3.71 -7.86
CA ILE A 140 0.72 -2.47 -8.46
C ILE A 140 0.82 -2.46 -9.99
N GLY A 141 1.65 -3.31 -10.60
CA GLY A 141 1.74 -3.44 -12.05
C GLY A 141 0.44 -3.91 -12.72
N ASN A 142 -0.43 -4.59 -11.99
CA ASN A 142 -1.74 -5.00 -12.49
C ASN A 142 -2.76 -3.86 -12.46
N ASN A 143 -2.55 -2.83 -11.64
CA ASN A 143 -3.47 -1.69 -11.55
C ASN A 143 -3.66 -0.96 -12.90
N THR A 144 -2.67 -1.00 -13.78
CA THR A 144 -2.73 -0.35 -15.11
C THR A 144 -3.38 -1.20 -16.19
N LYS A 145 -3.66 -2.48 -15.90
CA LYS A 145 -4.16 -3.47 -16.87
C LYS A 145 -5.65 -3.73 -16.76
N ILE A 146 -6.24 -3.37 -15.62
CA ILE A 146 -7.62 -3.72 -15.28
C ILE A 146 -8.43 -2.46 -14.94
N ASP A 147 -9.72 -2.52 -15.23
CA ASP A 147 -10.72 -1.67 -14.60
C ASP A 147 -11.05 -2.29 -13.23
N PRO A 148 -10.80 -1.59 -12.09
CA PRO A 148 -11.08 -2.11 -10.77
C PRO A 148 -12.57 -2.40 -10.51
N LYS A 149 -13.46 -1.87 -11.35
CA LYS A 149 -14.91 -2.08 -11.29
C LYS A 149 -15.39 -3.26 -12.16
N SER A 150 -14.46 -3.99 -12.81
CA SER A 150 -14.73 -5.12 -13.69
C SER A 150 -14.06 -6.40 -13.17
N ILE A 151 -14.86 -7.35 -12.68
CA ILE A 151 -14.35 -8.67 -12.31
C ILE A 151 -13.78 -9.42 -13.52
N ASP A 152 -14.36 -9.21 -14.73
CA ASP A 152 -13.89 -9.85 -15.95
C ASP A 152 -12.46 -9.42 -16.31
N ASP A 153 -12.09 -8.17 -16.01
CA ASP A 153 -10.71 -7.71 -16.17
C ASP A 153 -9.76 -8.41 -15.20
N TYR A 154 -10.19 -8.65 -13.95
CA TYR A 154 -9.39 -9.40 -12.99
C TYR A 154 -9.28 -10.89 -13.37
N LEU A 155 -10.37 -11.51 -13.84
CA LEU A 155 -10.37 -12.88 -14.34
C LEU A 155 -9.43 -13.05 -15.55
N ALA A 156 -9.37 -12.07 -16.45
CA ALA A 156 -8.50 -12.09 -17.62
C ALA A 156 -7.00 -12.15 -17.27
N ILE A 157 -6.60 -11.68 -16.08
CA ILE A 157 -5.21 -11.71 -15.59
C ILE A 157 -4.96 -12.81 -14.54
N ASP A 158 -5.63 -13.94 -14.68
CA ASP A 158 -5.56 -15.11 -13.78
C ASP A 158 -6.16 -14.89 -12.38
N GLY A 159 -7.08 -13.93 -12.24
CA GLY A 159 -7.80 -13.69 -10.98
C GLY A 159 -8.61 -14.91 -10.55
N TYR A 160 -8.65 -15.15 -9.24
CA TYR A 160 -9.30 -16.27 -8.56
C TYR A 160 -8.79 -17.67 -8.91
N GLN A 161 -7.74 -17.80 -9.76
CA GLN A 161 -7.10 -19.08 -10.01
C GLN A 161 -6.37 -19.60 -8.76
N ALA A 162 -5.78 -18.71 -7.96
CA ALA A 162 -5.17 -19.10 -6.68
C ALA A 162 -6.21 -19.61 -5.69
N LEU A 163 -7.40 -19.02 -5.66
CA LEU A 163 -8.51 -19.49 -4.84
C LEU A 163 -8.97 -20.88 -5.30
N ALA A 164 -9.19 -21.08 -6.59
CA ALA A 164 -9.56 -22.39 -7.14
C ALA A 164 -8.53 -23.47 -6.78
N LYS A 165 -7.23 -23.19 -6.97
CA LYS A 165 -6.14 -24.06 -6.57
C LYS A 165 -6.15 -24.37 -5.07
N ALA A 166 -6.33 -23.35 -4.23
CA ALA A 166 -6.37 -23.52 -2.77
C ALA A 166 -7.53 -24.44 -2.33
N LEU A 167 -8.74 -24.25 -2.90
CA LEU A 167 -9.93 -24.98 -2.50
C LEU A 167 -9.99 -26.43 -3.03
N PHE A 168 -9.42 -26.70 -4.21
CA PHE A 168 -9.58 -28.01 -4.89
C PHE A 168 -8.30 -28.86 -4.93
N GLU A 169 -7.12 -28.23 -4.87
CA GLU A 169 -5.85 -28.96 -4.98
C GLU A 169 -5.05 -28.97 -3.67
N MET A 170 -5.45 -28.14 -2.67
CA MET A 170 -4.71 -28.01 -1.42
C MET A 170 -5.62 -28.17 -0.21
N THR A 171 -5.12 -28.81 0.81
CA THR A 171 -5.76 -28.79 2.13
C THR A 171 -5.45 -27.45 2.83
N PRO A 172 -6.29 -27.02 3.82
CA PRO A 172 -6.00 -25.81 4.61
C PRO A 172 -4.59 -25.77 5.22
N ASN A 173 -4.07 -26.93 5.64
CA ASN A 173 -2.69 -27.03 6.16
C ASN A 173 -1.64 -26.83 5.06
N GLN A 174 -1.86 -27.32 3.85
CA GLN A 174 -0.93 -27.12 2.73
C GLN A 174 -0.87 -25.65 2.34
N VAL A 175 -2.01 -24.93 2.30
CA VAL A 175 -2.05 -23.48 2.07
C VAL A 175 -1.25 -22.74 3.16
N LEU A 176 -1.49 -23.11 4.43
CA LEU A 176 -0.74 -22.53 5.56
C LEU A 176 0.76 -22.74 5.44
N GLU A 177 1.19 -23.97 5.13
CA GLU A 177 2.61 -24.31 4.96
C GLU A 177 3.25 -23.60 3.75
N GLU A 178 2.50 -23.39 2.68
CA GLU A 178 2.99 -22.63 1.51
C GLU A 178 3.26 -21.16 1.89
N VAL A 179 2.34 -20.53 2.64
CA VAL A 179 2.55 -19.17 3.16
C VAL A 179 3.68 -19.11 4.19
N LYS A 180 3.87 -20.14 5.02
CA LYS A 180 5.03 -20.23 5.94
C LYS A 180 6.34 -20.32 5.17
N LYS A 181 6.41 -21.23 4.18
CA LYS A 181 7.60 -21.42 3.33
C LYS A 181 7.97 -20.18 2.54
N SER A 182 6.98 -19.36 2.13
CA SER A 182 7.23 -18.12 1.42
C SER A 182 7.97 -17.07 2.28
N ASN A 183 8.01 -17.26 3.60
CA ASN A 183 8.54 -16.30 4.56
C ASN A 183 7.96 -14.88 4.39
N LEU A 184 6.68 -14.80 4.00
CA LEU A 184 5.97 -13.51 3.92
C LEU A 184 5.88 -12.87 5.29
N ARG A 185 6.54 -11.75 5.47
CA ARG A 185 6.41 -10.88 6.65
C ARG A 185 5.28 -9.87 6.41
N GLY A 186 4.53 -9.54 7.46
CA GLY A 186 3.43 -8.56 7.40
C GLY A 186 3.88 -7.20 6.88
N ARG A 187 3.14 -6.64 5.92
CA ARG A 187 3.45 -5.37 5.22
C ARG A 187 2.93 -4.12 5.95
N GLY A 188 2.20 -4.31 7.04
CA GLY A 188 1.65 -3.19 7.84
C GLY A 188 2.62 -2.56 8.85
N GLY A 189 3.92 -2.86 8.78
CA GLY A 189 4.96 -2.15 9.54
C GLY A 189 5.82 -2.98 10.47
N ALA A 190 5.23 -3.88 11.25
CA ALA A 190 5.96 -4.67 12.25
C ALA A 190 6.72 -5.89 11.68
N GLY A 191 6.44 -6.30 10.45
CA GLY A 191 7.12 -7.39 9.79
C GLY A 191 6.97 -8.76 10.46
N PHE A 192 5.88 -9.00 11.22
CA PHE A 192 5.66 -10.30 11.87
C PHE A 192 5.39 -11.39 10.81
N PRO A 193 5.93 -12.62 10.96
CA PRO A 193 5.74 -13.70 9.99
C PRO A 193 4.26 -14.07 9.82
N THR A 194 3.73 -13.88 8.62
CA THR A 194 2.30 -14.05 8.30
C THR A 194 1.83 -15.48 8.55
N GLY A 195 2.57 -16.48 8.06
CA GLY A 195 2.19 -17.88 8.24
C GLY A 195 2.17 -18.33 9.70
N ARG A 196 3.07 -17.80 10.55
CA ARG A 196 3.05 -18.06 11.99
C ARG A 196 1.78 -17.48 12.64
N LYS A 197 1.41 -16.26 12.28
CA LYS A 197 0.19 -15.61 12.79
C LYS A 197 -1.08 -16.39 12.42
N TRP A 198 -1.14 -16.89 11.18
CA TRP A 198 -2.22 -17.75 10.71
C TRP A 198 -2.28 -19.07 11.47
N GLU A 199 -1.13 -19.71 11.70
CA GLU A 199 -1.02 -20.96 12.44
C GLU A 199 -1.52 -20.82 13.87
N GLU A 200 -1.12 -19.75 14.57
CA GLU A 200 -1.57 -19.44 15.94
C GLU A 200 -3.11 -19.28 15.99
N CYS A 201 -3.69 -18.54 15.03
CA CYS A 201 -5.14 -18.37 14.94
C CYS A 201 -5.86 -19.70 14.59
N ARG A 202 -5.28 -20.49 13.67
CA ARG A 202 -5.85 -21.79 13.30
C ARG A 202 -5.88 -22.77 14.46
N LYS A 203 -4.81 -22.84 15.26
CA LYS A 203 -4.68 -23.74 16.42
C LYS A 203 -5.57 -23.34 17.60
N ALA A 204 -5.99 -22.08 17.68
CA ALA A 204 -6.85 -21.62 18.78
C ALA A 204 -8.20 -22.35 18.74
N PRO A 205 -8.63 -22.98 19.88
CA PRO A 205 -9.86 -23.76 19.94
C PRO A 205 -11.09 -22.83 19.94
N ALA A 206 -11.81 -22.76 18.83
CA ALA A 206 -13.07 -22.03 18.71
C ALA A 206 -13.80 -22.44 17.43
N GLU A 207 -15.13 -22.47 17.51
CA GLU A 207 -16.01 -22.68 16.34
C GLU A 207 -16.05 -21.46 15.44
N ILE A 208 -15.98 -20.26 16.02
CA ILE A 208 -16.00 -19.00 15.28
C ILE A 208 -14.62 -18.38 15.34
N LYS A 209 -14.08 -18.07 14.17
CA LYS A 209 -12.86 -17.30 13.98
C LYS A 209 -13.11 -16.16 13.01
N TYR A 210 -12.29 -15.11 13.09
CA TYR A 210 -12.40 -13.96 12.20
C TYR A 210 -11.08 -13.73 11.46
N VAL A 211 -11.20 -13.25 10.23
CA VAL A 211 -10.07 -12.71 9.46
C VAL A 211 -10.38 -11.26 9.07
N ILE A 212 -9.38 -10.39 9.16
CA ILE A 212 -9.58 -8.96 8.97
C ILE A 212 -8.49 -8.40 8.05
N VAL A 213 -8.92 -7.61 7.06
CA VAL A 213 -8.05 -6.70 6.32
C VAL A 213 -7.94 -5.42 7.12
N ASN A 214 -6.72 -5.09 7.55
CA ASN A 214 -6.41 -3.79 8.13
C ASN A 214 -6.01 -2.83 7.01
N ALA A 215 -6.94 -1.93 6.68
CA ALA A 215 -6.76 -0.84 5.72
C ALA A 215 -6.84 0.54 6.42
N ASP A 216 -6.47 0.59 7.71
CA ASP A 216 -6.32 1.84 8.46
C ASP A 216 -4.92 2.43 8.22
N GLU A 217 -4.68 2.88 7.00
CA GLU A 217 -3.43 3.48 6.54
C GLU A 217 -3.39 4.96 6.93
N GLY A 218 -2.89 5.25 8.13
CA GLY A 218 -2.91 6.58 8.72
C GLY A 218 -1.58 7.34 8.69
N ASP A 219 -0.49 6.74 8.24
CA ASP A 219 0.83 7.37 8.17
C ASP A 219 0.81 8.58 7.21
N PRO A 220 1.30 9.77 7.61
CA PRO A 220 1.42 10.91 6.72
C PRO A 220 2.22 10.58 5.46
N GLY A 221 1.61 10.79 4.29
CA GLY A 221 2.24 10.51 3.00
C GLY A 221 2.13 9.05 2.52
N ALA A 222 1.61 8.11 3.30
CA ALA A 222 1.39 6.73 2.89
C ALA A 222 0.03 6.56 2.18
N PHE A 223 0.02 5.86 1.03
CA PHE A 223 -1.19 5.58 0.25
C PHE A 223 -1.10 4.31 -0.60
N MET A 224 -0.25 3.34 -0.23
CA MET A 224 -0.08 2.09 -0.95
C MET A 224 -1.26 1.14 -0.79
N ASP A 225 -1.82 1.03 0.41
CA ASP A 225 -2.99 0.20 0.70
C ASP A 225 -4.23 0.75 -0.01
N ARG A 226 -4.41 2.08 0.03
CA ARG A 226 -5.43 2.78 -0.74
C ARG A 226 -5.33 2.46 -2.22
N ALA A 227 -4.14 2.55 -2.81
CA ALA A 227 -3.94 2.31 -4.24
C ALA A 227 -4.24 0.87 -4.65
N LEU A 228 -3.97 -0.12 -3.80
CA LEU A 228 -4.36 -1.52 -4.02
C LEU A 228 -5.86 -1.71 -3.95
N LEU A 229 -6.55 -1.12 -2.96
CA LEU A 229 -8.00 -1.22 -2.84
C LEU A 229 -8.75 -0.45 -3.94
N GLU A 230 -8.19 0.68 -4.40
CA GLU A 230 -8.73 1.45 -5.52
C GLU A 230 -8.49 0.77 -6.87
N GLY A 231 -7.31 0.16 -7.07
CA GLY A 231 -6.86 -0.33 -8.38
C GLY A 231 -7.04 -1.82 -8.63
N ASN A 232 -7.02 -2.64 -7.57
CA ASN A 232 -7.19 -4.09 -7.68
C ASN A 232 -7.79 -4.71 -6.40
N PRO A 233 -9.04 -4.34 -6.04
CA PRO A 233 -9.67 -4.84 -4.83
C PRO A 233 -9.85 -6.36 -4.82
N HIS A 234 -10.07 -6.99 -5.98
CA HIS A 234 -10.25 -8.43 -6.10
C HIS A 234 -9.03 -9.23 -5.63
N SER A 235 -7.79 -8.72 -5.83
CA SER A 235 -6.58 -9.41 -5.34
C SER A 235 -6.54 -9.51 -3.82
N VAL A 236 -7.03 -8.48 -3.14
CA VAL A 236 -7.14 -8.44 -1.67
C VAL A 236 -8.25 -9.37 -1.18
N LEU A 237 -9.41 -9.39 -1.87
CA LEU A 237 -10.52 -10.31 -1.58
C LEU A 237 -10.09 -11.77 -1.75
N GLU A 238 -9.46 -12.10 -2.86
CA GLU A 238 -8.96 -13.45 -3.14
C GLU A 238 -7.99 -13.92 -2.04
N GLY A 239 -7.02 -13.06 -1.68
CA GLY A 239 -6.08 -13.36 -0.60
C GLY A 239 -6.75 -13.56 0.75
N LEU A 240 -7.76 -12.74 1.08
CA LEU A 240 -8.54 -12.86 2.32
C LEU A 240 -9.34 -14.18 2.37
N ILE A 241 -9.97 -14.59 1.26
CA ILE A 241 -10.74 -15.83 1.16
C ILE A 241 -9.81 -17.05 1.33
N ILE A 242 -8.65 -17.04 0.65
CA ILE A 242 -7.63 -18.10 0.79
C ILE A 242 -7.15 -18.20 2.25
N GLY A 243 -6.87 -17.06 2.90
CA GLY A 243 -6.48 -17.04 4.29
C GLY A 243 -7.58 -17.51 5.24
N ALA A 244 -8.84 -17.18 4.96
CA ALA A 244 -10.00 -17.66 5.71
C ALA A 244 -10.10 -19.19 5.64
N TYR A 245 -9.95 -19.76 4.46
CA TYR A 245 -9.90 -21.22 4.25
C TYR A 245 -8.76 -21.85 5.05
N ALA A 246 -7.55 -21.31 4.94
CA ALA A 246 -6.38 -21.83 5.65
C ALA A 246 -6.53 -21.78 7.18
N ILE A 247 -7.16 -20.73 7.73
CA ILE A 247 -7.36 -20.51 9.17
C ILE A 247 -8.58 -21.27 9.72
N GLY A 248 -9.54 -21.57 8.84
CA GLY A 248 -10.85 -22.13 9.22
C GLY A 248 -11.80 -21.04 9.72
N SER A 249 -11.86 -19.93 9.05
CA SER A 249 -12.77 -18.81 9.32
C SER A 249 -13.85 -18.73 8.25
N HIS A 250 -15.07 -18.41 8.65
CA HIS A 250 -16.20 -18.18 7.75
C HIS A 250 -16.68 -16.73 7.74
N LYS A 251 -15.99 -15.84 8.47
CA LYS A 251 -16.38 -14.43 8.64
C LYS A 251 -15.18 -13.52 8.52
N GLY A 252 -15.28 -12.54 7.64
CA GLY A 252 -14.24 -11.53 7.40
C GLY A 252 -14.73 -10.11 7.54
N TYR A 253 -13.78 -9.22 7.78
CA TYR A 253 -14.00 -7.78 7.77
C TYR A 253 -12.90 -7.09 6.97
N ILE A 254 -13.29 -6.02 6.26
CA ILE A 254 -12.34 -5.05 5.70
C ILE A 254 -12.55 -3.76 6.48
N TYR A 255 -11.56 -3.43 7.32
CA TYR A 255 -11.56 -2.18 8.08
C TYR A 255 -10.80 -1.13 7.29
N VAL A 256 -11.54 -0.14 6.79
CA VAL A 256 -11.01 0.90 5.89
C VAL A 256 -11.32 2.29 6.46
N ARG A 257 -10.39 3.23 6.26
CA ARG A 257 -10.54 4.63 6.70
C ARG A 257 -11.71 5.30 5.97
N GLN A 258 -12.38 6.22 6.69
CA GLN A 258 -13.48 7.01 6.09
C GLN A 258 -12.97 7.94 4.98
N GLU A 259 -11.72 8.36 5.05
CA GLU A 259 -11.06 9.24 4.08
C GLU A 259 -10.76 8.58 2.73
N TYR A 260 -11.07 7.28 2.57
CA TYR A 260 -10.86 6.52 1.34
C TYR A 260 -12.19 6.14 0.66
N PRO A 261 -13.02 7.11 0.24
CA PRO A 261 -14.35 6.83 -0.31
C PRO A 261 -14.31 5.98 -1.59
N LEU A 262 -13.34 6.23 -2.50
CA LEU A 262 -13.17 5.46 -3.73
C LEU A 262 -12.76 4.00 -3.44
N ALA A 263 -11.87 3.77 -2.48
CA ALA A 263 -11.52 2.42 -2.05
C ALA A 263 -12.73 1.67 -1.49
N VAL A 264 -13.57 2.33 -0.68
CA VAL A 264 -14.82 1.74 -0.15
C VAL A 264 -15.79 1.40 -1.27
N GLU A 265 -15.95 2.28 -2.27
CA GLU A 265 -16.79 2.05 -3.44
C GLU A 265 -16.31 0.83 -4.23
N ASN A 266 -15.03 0.81 -4.63
CA ASN A 266 -14.47 -0.26 -5.47
C ASN A 266 -14.48 -1.62 -4.74
N VAL A 267 -14.15 -1.64 -3.44
CA VAL A 267 -14.27 -2.85 -2.61
C VAL A 267 -15.72 -3.34 -2.53
N GLY A 268 -16.68 -2.41 -2.38
CA GLY A 268 -18.12 -2.75 -2.36
C GLY A 268 -18.60 -3.38 -3.67
N ILE A 269 -18.16 -2.83 -4.82
CA ILE A 269 -18.43 -3.38 -6.15
C ILE A 269 -17.79 -4.77 -6.28
N ALA A 270 -16.52 -4.91 -5.90
CA ALA A 270 -15.82 -6.18 -5.99
C ALA A 270 -16.44 -7.29 -5.13
N ILE A 271 -16.88 -6.98 -3.90
CA ILE A 271 -17.61 -7.93 -3.05
C ILE A 271 -18.89 -8.40 -3.74
N LYS A 272 -19.70 -7.45 -4.25
CA LYS A 272 -20.95 -7.77 -4.93
C LYS A 272 -20.72 -8.66 -6.16
N GLN A 273 -19.74 -8.32 -6.99
CA GLN A 273 -19.40 -9.12 -8.16
C GLN A 273 -18.91 -10.52 -7.76
N ALA A 274 -18.05 -10.63 -6.74
CA ALA A 274 -17.58 -11.93 -6.26
C ALA A 274 -18.72 -12.80 -5.72
N GLU A 275 -19.71 -12.21 -5.04
CA GLU A 275 -20.93 -12.92 -4.59
C GLU A 275 -21.79 -13.39 -5.77
N GLU A 276 -22.02 -12.53 -6.77
CA GLU A 276 -22.82 -12.85 -7.97
C GLU A 276 -22.17 -13.97 -8.79
N TYR A 277 -20.83 -14.01 -8.87
CA TYR A 277 -20.09 -15.03 -9.60
C TYR A 277 -19.89 -16.34 -8.80
N GLY A 278 -20.28 -16.39 -7.51
CA GLY A 278 -20.08 -17.57 -6.65
C GLY A 278 -18.65 -17.74 -6.15
N LEU A 279 -17.87 -16.66 -6.15
CA LEU A 279 -16.50 -16.59 -5.64
C LEU A 279 -16.43 -16.11 -4.19
N LEU A 280 -17.57 -15.69 -3.63
CA LEU A 280 -17.78 -15.28 -2.25
C LEU A 280 -19.18 -15.70 -1.81
N GLY A 281 -19.42 -15.83 -0.50
CA GLY A 281 -20.70 -16.23 0.08
C GLY A 281 -20.75 -17.72 0.43
N GLY A 282 -21.87 -18.39 0.09
CA GLY A 282 -22.03 -19.82 0.35
C GLY A 282 -21.54 -20.68 -0.80
N ASP A 283 -20.96 -21.84 -0.48
CA ASP A 283 -20.52 -22.85 -1.44
C ASP A 283 -19.63 -22.26 -2.57
N ILE A 284 -18.54 -21.63 -2.20
CA ILE A 284 -17.61 -20.96 -3.11
C ILE A 284 -17.08 -21.96 -4.14
N LEU A 285 -17.29 -21.69 -5.44
CA LEU A 285 -16.88 -22.56 -6.55
C LEU A 285 -17.40 -24.01 -6.46
N GLY A 286 -18.46 -24.27 -5.68
CA GLY A 286 -18.93 -25.64 -5.45
C GLY A 286 -18.05 -26.47 -4.51
N SER A 287 -17.17 -25.85 -3.74
CA SER A 287 -16.21 -26.52 -2.86
C SER A 287 -16.76 -26.93 -1.49
N GLY A 288 -17.97 -26.47 -1.14
CA GLY A 288 -18.53 -26.59 0.20
C GLY A 288 -17.97 -25.60 1.22
N PHE A 289 -17.09 -24.68 0.81
CA PHE A 289 -16.55 -23.63 1.68
C PHE A 289 -17.41 -22.37 1.62
N ASP A 290 -17.81 -21.87 2.79
CA ASP A 290 -18.59 -20.64 2.93
C ASP A 290 -17.72 -19.55 3.55
N PHE A 291 -17.78 -18.34 3.01
CA PHE A 291 -17.11 -17.18 3.58
C PHE A 291 -17.83 -15.88 3.26
N ASN A 292 -18.05 -15.04 4.26
CA ASN A 292 -18.75 -13.77 4.13
C ASN A 292 -17.89 -12.61 4.62
N ILE A 293 -17.92 -11.49 3.91
CA ILE A 293 -17.14 -10.27 4.19
C ILE A 293 -18.10 -9.11 4.50
N LYS A 294 -17.70 -8.27 5.47
CA LYS A 294 -18.34 -6.98 5.74
C LYS A 294 -17.30 -5.87 5.69
N VAL A 295 -17.63 -4.77 5.03
CA VAL A 295 -16.83 -3.55 5.07
C VAL A 295 -17.20 -2.75 6.31
N HIS A 296 -16.21 -2.34 7.07
CA HIS A 296 -16.36 -1.43 8.22
C HIS A 296 -15.55 -0.16 7.95
N ARG A 297 -16.23 0.98 8.01
CA ARG A 297 -15.60 2.29 7.84
C ARG A 297 -15.15 2.82 9.19
N GLY A 298 -13.86 2.96 9.38
CA GLY A 298 -13.26 3.58 10.56
C GLY A 298 -13.49 5.10 10.56
N ALA A 299 -13.35 5.72 11.74
CA ALA A 299 -13.51 7.18 11.90
C ALA A 299 -12.23 7.99 11.59
N GLY A 300 -11.21 7.37 11.01
CA GLY A 300 -9.96 8.04 10.59
C GLY A 300 -8.89 8.17 11.68
N ALA A 301 -9.07 7.62 12.87
CA ALA A 301 -8.07 7.69 13.93
C ALA A 301 -6.87 6.78 13.64
N PHE A 302 -5.66 7.33 13.57
CA PHE A 302 -4.41 6.58 13.34
C PHE A 302 -4.19 5.43 14.33
N VAL A 303 -4.56 5.64 15.61
CA VAL A 303 -4.46 4.59 16.63
C VAL A 303 -5.26 3.32 16.30
N CYS A 304 -6.26 3.39 15.44
CA CYS A 304 -7.05 2.23 15.01
C CYS A 304 -6.30 1.33 14.02
N GLY A 305 -5.14 1.73 13.50
CA GLY A 305 -4.19 0.85 12.81
C GLY A 305 -3.56 -0.19 13.74
N GLU A 306 -3.50 0.06 15.05
CA GLU A 306 -3.10 -0.94 16.06
C GLU A 306 -4.18 -2.02 16.19
N GLU A 307 -3.78 -3.29 16.11
CA GLU A 307 -4.69 -4.45 16.02
C GLU A 307 -5.80 -4.45 17.08
N THR A 308 -5.46 -4.16 18.33
CA THR A 308 -6.43 -4.23 19.43
C THR A 308 -7.35 -3.01 19.51
N SER A 309 -6.90 -1.85 19.04
CA SER A 309 -7.70 -0.66 18.84
C SER A 309 -8.72 -0.85 17.71
N LEU A 310 -8.27 -1.41 16.58
CA LEU A 310 -9.12 -1.79 15.46
C LEU A 310 -10.24 -2.73 15.89
N LEU A 311 -9.92 -3.75 16.70
CA LEU A 311 -10.91 -4.68 17.23
C LEU A 311 -11.96 -3.98 18.09
N ARG A 312 -11.53 -3.05 18.97
CA ARG A 312 -12.48 -2.29 19.78
C ARG A 312 -13.39 -1.39 18.93
N SER A 313 -12.84 -0.79 17.89
CA SER A 313 -13.64 -0.01 16.94
C SER A 313 -14.69 -0.87 16.24
N LEU A 314 -14.33 -2.07 15.75
CA LEU A 314 -15.28 -3.05 15.20
C LEU A 314 -16.35 -3.49 16.19
N GLU A 315 -16.03 -3.53 17.49
CA GLU A 315 -16.96 -3.84 18.58
C GLU A 315 -17.89 -2.66 18.94
N GLY A 316 -17.78 -1.51 18.27
CA GLY A 316 -18.54 -0.30 18.57
C GLY A 316 -18.07 0.41 19.85
N LYS A 317 -16.83 0.19 20.28
CA LYS A 317 -16.21 0.80 21.46
C LYS A 317 -15.18 1.84 21.03
N ALA A 318 -14.72 2.68 21.98
CA ALA A 318 -13.60 3.58 21.75
C ALA A 318 -12.36 2.81 21.27
N GLY A 319 -11.69 3.31 20.22
CA GLY A 319 -10.51 2.72 19.62
C GLY A 319 -9.26 2.84 20.48
N GLU A 320 -9.26 2.17 21.62
CA GLU A 320 -8.16 2.14 22.57
C GLU A 320 -7.48 0.78 22.60
N PRO A 321 -6.14 0.69 22.69
CA PRO A 321 -5.42 -0.57 22.78
C PRO A 321 -5.80 -1.39 24.01
N ARG A 322 -5.73 -2.72 23.85
CA ARG A 322 -5.83 -3.69 24.95
C ARG A 322 -4.42 -4.14 25.37
N PRO A 323 -4.22 -4.51 26.67
CA PRO A 323 -3.01 -5.21 27.07
C PRO A 323 -2.84 -6.53 26.31
N ARG A 324 -1.59 -6.89 26.01
CA ARG A 324 -1.22 -8.18 25.45
C ARG A 324 -0.18 -8.85 26.36
N PRO A 325 -0.23 -10.17 26.66
CA PRO A 325 -1.22 -11.16 26.23
C PRO A 325 -2.61 -10.98 26.87
N PRO A 326 -3.72 -11.56 26.33
CA PRO A 326 -3.75 -12.44 25.16
C PRO A 326 -3.64 -11.68 23.85
N TYR A 327 -3.01 -12.32 22.84
CA TYR A 327 -2.93 -11.79 21.47
C TYR A 327 -4.22 -12.03 20.70
N PRO A 328 -4.54 -11.22 19.67
CA PRO A 328 -5.75 -11.37 18.85
C PRO A 328 -5.95 -12.76 18.25
N ALA A 329 -4.86 -13.44 17.86
CA ALA A 329 -4.92 -14.81 17.35
C ALA A 329 -5.54 -15.82 18.34
N ALA A 330 -5.46 -15.55 19.65
CA ALA A 330 -6.10 -16.35 20.69
C ALA A 330 -7.42 -15.71 21.17
N LYS A 331 -7.48 -14.38 21.35
CA LYS A 331 -8.63 -13.66 21.90
C LYS A 331 -8.75 -12.26 21.28
N GLY A 332 -9.38 -12.18 20.11
CA GLY A 332 -9.55 -10.97 19.31
C GLY A 332 -10.97 -10.40 19.34
N LEU A 333 -11.61 -10.30 18.17
CA LEU A 333 -12.94 -9.72 17.98
C LEU A 333 -13.99 -10.52 18.74
N TRP A 334 -14.76 -9.83 19.61
CA TRP A 334 -15.75 -10.44 20.52
C TRP A 334 -15.19 -11.67 21.25
N ASP A 335 -13.95 -11.55 21.72
CA ASP A 335 -13.23 -12.60 22.43
C ASP A 335 -13.00 -13.91 21.62
N LYS A 336 -13.11 -13.86 20.29
CA LYS A 336 -12.84 -15.00 19.40
C LYS A 336 -11.47 -14.87 18.73
N PRO A 337 -10.82 -15.99 18.37
CA PRO A 337 -9.56 -15.96 17.62
C PRO A 337 -9.71 -15.14 16.35
N THR A 338 -8.80 -14.21 16.14
CA THR A 338 -8.88 -13.26 15.04
C THR A 338 -7.50 -13.07 14.42
N ASN A 339 -7.40 -13.27 13.10
CA ASN A 339 -6.22 -12.92 12.34
C ASN A 339 -6.43 -11.57 11.64
N ILE A 340 -5.48 -10.65 11.82
CA ILE A 340 -5.49 -9.33 11.21
C ILE A 340 -4.23 -9.17 10.38
N ASN A 341 -4.36 -8.92 9.08
CA ASN A 341 -3.25 -8.58 8.21
C ASN A 341 -3.55 -7.30 7.41
N ASN A 342 -2.51 -6.59 7.05
CA ASN A 342 -2.56 -5.41 6.21
C ASN A 342 -2.98 -5.76 4.76
N VAL A 343 -3.45 -4.78 3.99
CA VAL A 343 -3.92 -4.90 2.59
C VAL A 343 -2.85 -5.54 1.69
N GLU A 344 -1.63 -4.99 1.67
CA GLU A 344 -0.55 -5.48 0.84
C GLU A 344 -0.14 -6.92 1.21
N THR A 345 -0.26 -7.28 2.49
CA THR A 345 -0.03 -8.65 2.95
C THR A 345 -1.02 -9.63 2.31
N TRP A 346 -2.32 -9.28 2.31
CA TRP A 346 -3.35 -10.10 1.69
C TRP A 346 -3.19 -10.19 0.18
N ALA A 347 -2.85 -9.08 -0.51
CA ALA A 347 -2.63 -9.04 -1.95
C ALA A 347 -1.46 -9.93 -2.42
N ASN A 348 -0.48 -10.23 -1.55
CA ASN A 348 0.62 -11.15 -1.85
C ASN A 348 0.20 -12.63 -1.82
N VAL A 349 -0.89 -12.99 -1.14
CA VAL A 349 -1.31 -14.39 -0.96
C VAL A 349 -1.64 -15.08 -2.29
N PRO A 350 -2.46 -14.50 -3.19
CA PRO A 350 -2.73 -15.12 -4.49
C PRO A 350 -1.46 -15.36 -5.31
N LEU A 351 -0.51 -14.42 -5.29
CA LEU A 351 0.77 -14.54 -5.97
C LEU A 351 1.57 -15.76 -5.44
N ILE A 352 1.63 -15.91 -4.10
CA ILE A 352 2.34 -17.03 -3.46
C ILE A 352 1.68 -18.36 -3.83
N ILE A 353 0.35 -18.47 -3.78
CA ILE A 353 -0.35 -19.72 -4.10
C ILE A 353 -0.21 -20.09 -5.58
N ASN A 354 -0.30 -19.12 -6.50
CA ASN A 354 -0.18 -19.37 -7.94
C ASN A 354 1.26 -19.72 -8.35
N LYS A 355 2.23 -18.90 -7.94
CA LYS A 355 3.63 -19.02 -8.37
C LYS A 355 4.47 -19.96 -7.49
N GLY A 356 3.98 -20.27 -6.29
CA GLY A 356 4.68 -21.07 -5.28
C GLY A 356 5.61 -20.25 -4.38
N ALA A 357 5.84 -20.77 -3.17
CA ALA A 357 6.74 -20.15 -2.20
C ALA A 357 8.17 -20.00 -2.74
N GLY A 358 8.64 -20.92 -3.56
CA GLY A 358 9.97 -20.85 -4.19
C GLY A 358 10.17 -19.62 -5.06
N PHE A 359 9.16 -19.22 -5.84
CA PHE A 359 9.18 -17.97 -6.60
C PHE A 359 9.28 -16.75 -5.67
N PHE A 360 8.44 -16.71 -4.65
CA PHE A 360 8.42 -15.58 -3.71
C PHE A 360 9.73 -15.43 -2.92
N THR A 361 10.32 -16.56 -2.50
CA THR A 361 11.59 -16.58 -1.76
C THR A 361 12.81 -16.30 -2.62
N SER A 362 12.71 -16.40 -3.95
CA SER A 362 13.79 -15.99 -4.86
C SER A 362 13.99 -14.47 -4.93
N ILE A 363 13.04 -13.70 -4.38
CA ILE A 363 13.05 -12.23 -4.37
C ILE A 363 13.30 -11.76 -2.93
N GLY A 364 14.17 -10.75 -2.77
CA GLY A 364 14.46 -10.16 -1.47
C GLY A 364 15.69 -10.73 -0.78
N THR A 365 15.87 -10.35 0.50
CA THR A 365 16.97 -10.78 1.36
C THR A 365 16.70 -12.13 2.03
N GLU A 366 17.63 -12.64 2.82
CA GLU A 366 17.40 -13.84 3.63
C GLU A 366 16.27 -13.63 4.63
N GLY A 367 16.23 -12.49 5.32
CA GLY A 367 15.27 -12.17 6.36
C GLY A 367 13.94 -11.60 5.87
N SER A 368 13.89 -11.03 4.65
CA SER A 368 12.74 -10.32 4.11
C SER A 368 12.51 -10.68 2.65
N LYS A 369 11.44 -11.44 2.37
CA LYS A 369 11.14 -11.99 1.04
C LYS A 369 10.08 -11.18 0.29
N GLY A 370 10.12 -11.31 -1.05
CA GLY A 370 9.18 -10.67 -1.97
C GLY A 370 9.48 -9.19 -2.22
N THR A 371 8.47 -8.49 -2.72
CA THR A 371 8.50 -7.05 -2.96
C THR A 371 7.86 -6.28 -1.80
N LYS A 372 8.09 -4.96 -1.80
CA LYS A 372 7.41 -4.00 -0.92
C LYS A 372 7.03 -2.76 -1.72
N ILE A 373 5.81 -2.29 -1.51
CA ILE A 373 5.36 -1.01 -2.06
C ILE A 373 5.74 0.11 -1.09
N PHE A 374 6.40 1.13 -1.60
CA PHE A 374 6.74 2.34 -0.86
C PHE A 374 6.04 3.56 -1.43
N SER A 375 5.62 4.46 -0.56
CA SER A 375 5.21 5.81 -0.91
C SER A 375 6.41 6.73 -0.77
N VAL A 376 7.05 7.10 -1.89
CA VAL A 376 8.20 8.01 -1.91
C VAL A 376 7.69 9.42 -2.15
N VAL A 377 7.82 10.28 -1.15
CA VAL A 377 7.32 11.67 -1.17
C VAL A 377 8.37 12.65 -0.66
N GLY A 378 8.08 13.95 -0.71
CA GLY A 378 8.95 15.00 -0.20
C GLY A 378 9.76 15.69 -1.30
N LYS A 379 11.07 15.80 -1.12
CA LYS A 379 11.97 16.62 -1.94
C LYS A 379 12.59 15.89 -3.14
N GLY A 380 12.11 14.69 -3.49
CA GLY A 380 12.53 13.95 -4.67
C GLY A 380 12.06 14.58 -5.99
N ASN A 381 12.74 14.28 -7.10
CA ASN A 381 12.35 14.70 -8.46
C ASN A 381 11.09 13.96 -8.93
N ASN A 382 10.98 12.67 -8.60
CA ASN A 382 9.83 11.83 -8.94
C ASN A 382 9.22 11.30 -7.64
N THR A 383 7.98 11.62 -7.38
CA THR A 383 7.26 11.18 -6.19
C THR A 383 6.07 10.31 -6.56
N GLY A 384 5.81 9.29 -5.74
CA GLY A 384 4.72 8.35 -5.99
C GLY A 384 4.88 7.02 -5.28
N LEU A 385 4.15 6.01 -5.77
CA LEU A 385 4.28 4.63 -5.29
C LEU A 385 5.33 3.88 -6.11
N VAL A 386 6.22 3.22 -5.41
CA VAL A 386 7.24 2.37 -6.01
C VAL A 386 7.17 0.97 -5.41
N GLU A 387 7.16 -0.05 -6.26
CA GLU A 387 7.24 -1.44 -5.82
C GLU A 387 8.61 -2.01 -6.19
N VAL A 388 9.36 -2.40 -5.18
CA VAL A 388 10.75 -2.85 -5.33
C VAL A 388 10.99 -4.14 -4.57
N PRO A 389 11.99 -4.96 -4.98
CA PRO A 389 12.39 -6.11 -4.19
C PRO A 389 12.93 -5.67 -2.84
N MET A 390 12.62 -6.44 -1.80
CA MET A 390 13.26 -6.26 -0.50
C MET A 390 14.78 -6.41 -0.66
N GLY A 391 15.56 -5.61 0.08
CA GLY A 391 17.03 -5.59 -0.04
C GLY A 391 17.59 -4.61 -1.07
N ILE A 392 16.74 -3.89 -1.81
CA ILE A 392 17.19 -2.73 -2.60
C ILE A 392 17.78 -1.67 -1.66
N THR A 393 18.75 -0.89 -2.10
CA THR A 393 19.30 0.18 -1.26
C THR A 393 18.41 1.43 -1.23
N LEU A 394 18.48 2.21 -0.15
CA LEU A 394 17.81 3.52 -0.09
C LEU A 394 18.31 4.42 -1.23
N ARG A 395 19.61 4.34 -1.56
CA ARG A 395 20.19 5.09 -2.68
C ARG A 395 19.49 4.76 -4.00
N ASP A 396 19.27 3.50 -4.29
CA ASP A 396 18.60 3.09 -5.53
C ASP A 396 17.15 3.61 -5.59
N ILE A 397 16.42 3.53 -4.47
CA ILE A 397 15.04 4.06 -4.41
C ILE A 397 15.04 5.58 -4.65
N ILE A 398 15.92 6.34 -3.98
CA ILE A 398 15.91 7.81 -4.03
C ILE A 398 16.46 8.33 -5.36
N TYR A 399 17.54 7.74 -5.87
CA TYR A 399 18.23 8.27 -7.05
C TYR A 399 17.84 7.58 -8.35
N ASN A 400 17.79 6.24 -8.37
CA ASN A 400 17.50 5.51 -9.63
C ASN A 400 16.00 5.49 -9.94
N VAL A 401 15.15 5.32 -8.92
CA VAL A 401 13.68 5.36 -9.08
C VAL A 401 13.18 6.80 -8.94
N GLY A 402 13.52 7.46 -7.83
CA GLY A 402 13.06 8.81 -7.50
C GLY A 402 13.72 9.93 -8.29
N GLY A 403 14.78 9.63 -9.08
CA GLY A 403 15.45 10.62 -9.92
C GLY A 403 16.31 11.64 -9.16
N GLY A 404 16.64 11.38 -7.89
CA GLY A 404 17.43 12.26 -7.02
C GLY A 404 16.62 13.42 -6.42
N ILE A 405 17.34 14.44 -5.96
CA ILE A 405 16.75 15.56 -5.21
C ILE A 405 16.38 16.70 -6.16
N ARG A 406 15.20 17.28 -5.94
CA ARG A 406 14.64 18.36 -6.75
C ARG A 406 15.53 19.62 -6.72
N GLY A 407 15.69 20.24 -7.89
CA GLY A 407 16.43 21.50 -8.05
C GLY A 407 17.94 21.36 -7.86
N GLY A 408 18.50 20.13 -7.96
CA GLY A 408 19.94 19.89 -7.83
C GLY A 408 20.49 20.09 -6.41
N LYS A 409 19.61 20.15 -5.41
CA LYS A 409 20.01 20.25 -4.00
C LYS A 409 20.61 18.94 -3.51
N LYS A 410 21.32 19.03 -2.38
CA LYS A 410 21.88 17.84 -1.74
C LYS A 410 20.83 17.11 -0.93
N PHE A 411 20.94 15.79 -0.91
CA PHE A 411 20.20 14.95 0.01
C PHE A 411 20.66 15.21 1.44
N LYS A 412 19.73 15.23 2.39
CA LYS A 412 20.03 15.36 3.81
C LYS A 412 19.65 14.11 4.59
N ALA A 413 18.39 13.69 4.48
CA ALA A 413 17.88 12.52 5.17
C ALA A 413 16.64 11.96 4.48
N VAL A 414 16.29 10.73 4.83
CA VAL A 414 14.98 10.13 4.52
C VAL A 414 14.34 9.63 5.80
N GLN A 415 13.08 10.01 6.06
CA GLN A 415 12.27 9.40 7.09
C GLN A 415 11.63 8.13 6.55
N THR A 416 11.82 7.00 7.21
CA THR A 416 11.15 5.73 6.91
C THR A 416 10.23 5.33 8.05
N GLY A 417 9.12 4.62 7.74
CA GLY A 417 8.21 4.11 8.76
C GLY A 417 7.26 5.14 9.36
N GLY A 418 7.08 6.30 8.71
CA GLY A 418 6.17 7.35 9.16
C GLY A 418 6.50 7.88 10.55
N PRO A 419 5.48 8.25 11.35
CA PRO A 419 5.67 8.81 12.70
C PRO A 419 6.29 7.82 13.70
N SER A 420 6.27 6.53 13.39
CA SER A 420 6.84 5.46 14.22
C SER A 420 8.28 5.11 13.85
N GLY A 421 8.78 5.67 12.75
CA GLY A 421 10.10 5.38 12.20
C GLY A 421 11.17 6.41 12.56
N GLY A 422 12.25 6.44 11.80
CA GLY A 422 13.39 7.33 12.07
C GLY A 422 13.97 7.96 10.81
N CYS A 423 14.71 9.04 11.00
CA CYS A 423 15.47 9.71 9.95
C CYS A 423 16.81 9.00 9.71
N ILE A 424 17.10 8.72 8.46
CA ILE A 424 18.34 8.06 8.00
C ILE A 424 19.15 9.08 7.21
N PRO A 425 20.38 9.44 7.62
CA PRO A 425 21.23 10.42 6.95
C PRO A 425 21.93 9.85 5.71
N GLU A 426 22.63 10.72 4.97
CA GLU A 426 23.34 10.38 3.74
C GLU A 426 24.36 9.23 3.90
N GLU A 427 25.04 9.16 5.04
CA GLU A 427 26.06 8.12 5.34
C GLU A 427 25.50 6.68 5.35
N HIS A 428 24.18 6.53 5.49
CA HIS A 428 23.48 5.24 5.49
C HIS A 428 22.63 4.98 4.24
N LEU A 429 22.80 5.74 3.16
CA LEU A 429 22.03 5.56 1.93
C LEU A 429 22.23 4.18 1.26
N ASP A 430 23.36 3.54 1.49
CA ASP A 430 23.67 2.23 0.90
C ASP A 430 23.16 1.04 1.75
N ILE A 431 22.38 1.33 2.81
CA ILE A 431 21.72 0.29 3.60
C ILE A 431 20.65 -0.40 2.76
N GLU A 432 20.57 -1.73 2.90
CA GLU A 432 19.48 -2.50 2.31
C GLU A 432 18.14 -2.19 2.99
N VAL A 433 17.11 -1.98 2.21
CA VAL A 433 15.75 -1.77 2.71
C VAL A 433 15.16 -3.12 3.10
N ASP A 434 15.40 -3.46 4.36
CA ASP A 434 15.03 -4.70 5.02
C ASP A 434 14.50 -4.40 6.43
N PHE A 435 13.59 -5.25 6.98
CA PHE A 435 13.01 -5.03 8.30
C PHE A 435 14.07 -4.96 9.40
N ASP A 436 15.09 -5.79 9.29
CA ASP A 436 16.11 -5.94 10.34
C ASP A 436 17.23 -4.91 10.16
N GLU A 437 17.65 -4.62 8.92
CA GLU A 437 18.69 -3.65 8.61
C GLU A 437 18.28 -2.22 9.00
N LEU A 438 17.08 -1.79 8.62
CA LEU A 438 16.58 -0.44 8.99
C LEU A 438 16.52 -0.24 10.50
N THR A 439 16.25 -1.30 11.28
CA THR A 439 16.21 -1.23 12.74
C THR A 439 17.60 -0.95 13.35
N LYS A 440 18.69 -1.41 12.73
CA LYS A 440 20.07 -1.18 13.21
C LYS A 440 20.46 0.31 13.20
N VAL A 441 19.88 1.09 12.29
CA VAL A 441 20.15 2.54 12.18
C VAL A 441 19.10 3.41 12.92
N GLY A 442 18.25 2.79 13.74
CA GLY A 442 17.24 3.52 14.54
C GLY A 442 15.99 3.91 13.77
N ALA A 443 15.76 3.28 12.61
CA ALA A 443 14.55 3.45 11.80
C ALA A 443 13.71 2.15 11.78
N ILE A 444 12.58 2.16 11.12
CA ILE A 444 11.78 0.95 10.85
C ILE A 444 11.23 0.98 9.44
N MET A 445 10.86 -0.18 8.93
CA MET A 445 10.17 -0.30 7.62
C MET A 445 8.84 0.46 7.63
N GLY A 446 8.09 0.34 8.71
CA GLY A 446 6.72 0.85 8.79
C GLY A 446 5.81 0.26 7.72
N SER A 447 4.74 0.97 7.40
CA SER A 447 3.83 0.60 6.32
C SER A 447 4.45 0.78 4.92
N GLY A 448 5.52 1.58 4.79
CA GLY A 448 6.24 1.87 3.54
C GLY A 448 6.29 3.36 3.18
N GLY A 449 5.95 4.26 4.11
CA GLY A 449 6.14 5.70 3.89
C GLY A 449 7.62 6.07 3.89
N MET A 450 8.06 6.82 2.87
CA MET A 450 9.40 7.40 2.74
C MET A 450 9.28 8.89 2.43
N ILE A 451 9.80 9.75 3.32
CA ILE A 451 9.81 11.20 3.13
C ILE A 451 11.25 11.65 2.91
N VAL A 452 11.55 12.02 1.67
CA VAL A 452 12.89 12.48 1.26
C VAL A 452 13.06 13.94 1.60
N MET A 453 14.19 14.31 2.19
CA MET A 453 14.54 15.64 2.68
C MET A 453 15.82 16.15 2.04
N ASP A 454 15.83 17.44 1.71
CA ASP A 454 16.98 18.16 1.17
C ASP A 454 17.76 18.93 2.27
N GLU A 455 18.87 19.55 1.86
CA GLU A 455 19.76 20.31 2.73
C GLU A 455 19.10 21.49 3.46
N ASP A 456 17.98 22.02 2.96
CA ASP A 456 17.26 23.14 3.59
C ASP A 456 16.28 22.67 4.69
N THR A 457 16.08 21.38 4.84
CA THR A 457 15.13 20.84 5.82
C THR A 457 15.69 20.89 7.22
N CYS A 458 15.01 21.55 8.17
CA CYS A 458 15.35 21.56 9.58
C CYS A 458 14.95 20.27 10.26
N MET A 459 15.90 19.55 10.87
CA MET A 459 15.64 18.25 11.48
C MET A 459 14.92 18.35 12.82
N VAL A 460 15.06 19.47 13.53
CA VAL A 460 14.28 19.77 14.74
C VAL A 460 12.80 19.95 14.40
N ASP A 461 12.51 20.65 13.30
CA ASP A 461 11.15 20.88 12.84
C ASP A 461 10.49 19.57 12.35
N ILE A 462 11.25 18.70 11.72
CA ILE A 462 10.78 17.34 11.35
C ILE A 462 10.42 16.52 12.59
N ALA A 463 11.26 16.51 13.61
CA ALA A 463 10.96 15.81 14.87
C ALA A 463 9.70 16.40 15.52
N ARG A 464 9.59 17.73 15.57
CA ARG A 464 8.41 18.45 16.09
C ARG A 464 7.16 18.08 15.30
N TYR A 465 7.20 18.05 13.98
CA TYR A 465 6.08 17.67 13.11
C TYR A 465 5.52 16.28 13.46
N PHE A 466 6.38 15.27 13.58
CA PHE A 466 5.94 13.92 13.91
C PHE A 466 5.41 13.80 15.34
N ILE A 467 6.04 14.49 16.30
CA ILE A 467 5.56 14.49 17.69
C ILE A 467 4.21 15.21 17.80
N ASN A 468 4.00 16.30 17.04
CA ASN A 468 2.69 16.97 16.98
C ASN A 468 1.61 16.04 16.44
N PHE A 469 1.89 15.34 15.32
CA PHE A 469 0.97 14.35 14.76
C PHE A 469 0.62 13.27 15.79
N LEU A 470 1.61 12.74 16.50
CA LEU A 470 1.39 11.70 17.52
C LEU A 470 0.67 12.23 18.76
N ALA A 471 0.81 13.52 19.10
CA ALA A 471 0.07 14.16 20.18
C ALA A 471 -1.44 14.22 19.85
N ASP A 472 -1.77 14.55 18.60
CA ASP A 472 -3.15 14.62 18.11
C ASP A 472 -3.79 13.23 17.97
N GLU A 473 -3.01 12.21 17.58
CA GLU A 473 -3.47 10.84 17.31
C GLU A 473 -3.40 9.88 18.52
N SER A 474 -2.83 10.32 19.63
CA SER A 474 -2.77 9.52 20.86
C SER A 474 -4.17 9.31 21.45
N CYS A 475 -4.55 8.06 21.72
CA CYS A 475 -5.82 7.76 22.40
C CYS A 475 -5.90 8.28 23.85
N GLY A 476 -4.79 8.75 24.43
CA GLY A 476 -4.73 9.32 25.78
C GLY A 476 -4.85 8.30 26.92
N LYS A 477 -4.94 6.99 26.65
CA LYS A 477 -5.21 5.97 27.64
C LYS A 477 -4.09 5.80 28.68
N CYS A 478 -2.84 5.65 28.22
CA CYS A 478 -1.71 5.44 29.14
C CYS A 478 -0.95 6.74 29.41
N THR A 479 -0.64 6.99 30.68
CA THR A 479 0.02 8.23 31.13
C THR A 479 1.37 8.49 30.43
N PRO A 480 2.27 7.50 30.26
CA PRO A 480 3.56 7.75 29.60
C PRO A 480 3.39 8.34 28.20
N CYS A 481 2.53 7.76 27.36
CA CYS A 481 2.25 8.27 26.03
C CYS A 481 1.60 9.67 26.09
N ARG A 482 0.50 9.82 26.82
CA ARG A 482 -0.29 11.07 26.88
C ARG A 482 0.52 12.26 27.36
N GLU A 483 1.27 12.11 28.45
CA GLU A 483 2.01 13.22 29.06
C GLU A 483 3.35 13.47 28.41
N SER A 484 4.13 12.40 28.14
CA SER A 484 5.48 12.58 27.60
C SER A 484 5.47 13.13 26.17
N ILE A 485 4.55 12.70 25.29
CA ILE A 485 4.46 13.27 23.94
C ILE A 485 4.19 14.79 24.00
N ARG A 486 3.29 15.22 24.88
CA ARG A 486 3.00 16.65 25.05
C ARG A 486 4.19 17.45 25.57
N GLN A 487 4.94 16.89 26.51
CA GLN A 487 6.16 17.55 27.01
C GLN A 487 7.23 17.59 25.94
N MET A 488 7.47 16.49 25.20
CA MET A 488 8.41 16.48 24.07
C MET A 488 8.02 17.52 23.01
N LEU A 489 6.74 17.63 22.66
CA LEU A 489 6.25 18.64 21.72
C LEU A 489 6.56 20.06 22.20
N LYS A 490 6.33 20.35 23.50
CA LYS A 490 6.62 21.65 24.06
C LYS A 490 8.12 21.99 24.00
N ILE A 491 8.98 21.02 24.34
CA ILE A 491 10.43 21.20 24.30
C ILE A 491 10.89 21.45 22.86
N LEU A 492 10.47 20.60 21.90
CA LEU A 492 10.82 20.74 20.49
C LEU A 492 10.33 22.07 19.90
N THR A 493 9.13 22.53 20.31
CA THR A 493 8.61 23.84 19.90
C THR A 493 9.49 24.97 20.45
N ASN A 494 9.88 24.92 21.71
CA ASN A 494 10.79 25.92 22.29
C ASN A 494 12.14 25.96 21.58
N ILE A 495 12.73 24.79 21.29
CA ILE A 495 14.00 24.70 20.55
C ILE A 495 13.81 25.32 19.15
N SER A 496 12.81 24.90 18.38
CA SER A 496 12.58 25.41 17.01
C SER A 496 12.29 26.91 16.95
N GLU A 497 11.83 27.53 18.05
CA GLU A 497 11.60 28.97 18.17
C GLU A 497 12.80 29.74 18.76
N GLY A 498 13.95 29.12 18.94
CA GLY A 498 15.12 29.74 19.56
C GLY A 498 14.97 30.02 21.05
N LYS A 499 14.10 29.26 21.74
CA LYS A 499 13.82 29.37 23.19
C LYS A 499 14.29 28.13 23.95
N GLY A 500 15.14 27.30 23.33
CA GLY A 500 15.73 26.10 23.93
C GLY A 500 16.58 26.44 25.16
N ARG A 501 16.70 25.51 26.07
CA ARG A 501 17.46 25.65 27.32
C ARG A 501 18.50 24.55 27.43
N ALA A 502 19.58 24.83 28.11
CA ALA A 502 20.56 23.80 28.47
C ALA A 502 19.88 22.65 29.23
N GLY A 503 20.09 21.43 28.78
CA GLY A 503 19.46 20.22 29.33
C GLY A 503 18.16 19.78 28.62
N ASP A 504 17.61 20.58 27.67
CA ASP A 504 16.39 20.21 26.95
C ASP A 504 16.61 18.96 26.05
N ILE A 505 17.78 18.79 25.45
CA ILE A 505 18.11 17.62 24.61
C ILE A 505 18.17 16.35 25.47
N GLU A 506 18.86 16.43 26.61
CA GLU A 506 18.96 15.32 27.57
C GLU A 506 17.59 14.96 28.13
N LEU A 507 16.72 15.94 28.39
CA LEU A 507 15.34 15.69 28.82
C LEU A 507 14.50 15.03 27.74
N LEU A 508 14.69 15.36 26.45
CA LEU A 508 14.07 14.63 25.34
C LEU A 508 14.49 13.16 25.30
N GLU A 509 15.77 12.88 25.53
CA GLU A 509 16.30 11.51 25.59
C GLU A 509 15.70 10.73 26.78
N GLU A 510 15.65 11.33 27.99
CA GLU A 510 15.03 10.71 29.18
C GLU A 510 13.52 10.43 28.98
N LEU A 511 12.76 11.41 28.47
CA LEU A 511 11.34 11.22 28.15
C LEU A 511 11.14 10.13 27.12
N SER A 512 12.04 10.00 26.16
CA SER A 512 12.03 8.96 25.12
C SER A 512 12.17 7.56 25.72
N GLU A 513 13.02 7.37 26.71
CA GLU A 513 13.15 6.09 27.41
C GLU A 513 11.87 5.73 28.17
N VAL A 514 11.33 6.69 28.93
CA VAL A 514 10.10 6.49 29.70
C VAL A 514 8.92 6.09 28.80
N ILE A 515 8.75 6.79 27.68
CA ILE A 515 7.61 6.53 26.78
C ILE A 515 7.76 5.19 26.06
N ARG A 516 8.98 4.85 25.62
CA ARG A 516 9.29 3.57 24.97
C ARG A 516 8.98 2.37 25.88
N ASP A 517 9.43 2.44 27.12
CA ASP A 517 9.40 1.30 28.04
C ASP A 517 8.06 1.14 28.76
N ALA A 518 7.34 2.25 29.03
CA ALA A 518 6.12 2.23 29.82
C ALA A 518 4.81 2.38 29.01
N SER A 519 4.87 2.66 27.70
CA SER A 519 3.63 2.79 26.90
C SER A 519 2.99 1.45 26.60
N LEU A 520 1.63 1.47 26.53
CA LEU A 520 0.81 0.27 26.35
C LEU A 520 0.94 -0.34 24.93
N CYS A 521 0.99 0.50 23.89
CA CYS A 521 0.95 0.04 22.48
C CYS A 521 2.12 0.59 21.66
N ALA A 522 2.22 0.12 20.42
CA ALA A 522 3.30 0.51 19.50
C ALA A 522 3.33 2.03 19.25
N LEU A 523 2.17 2.73 19.13
CA LEU A 523 2.14 4.17 18.91
C LEU A 523 3.00 4.92 19.96
N GLY A 524 2.79 4.67 21.25
CA GLY A 524 3.61 5.30 22.28
C GLY A 524 5.05 4.78 22.28
N ARG A 525 5.27 3.46 22.17
CA ARG A 525 6.61 2.87 22.22
C ARG A 525 7.54 3.34 21.11
N THR A 526 7.00 3.67 19.93
CA THR A 526 7.78 4.11 18.77
C THR A 526 7.77 5.63 18.59
N ALA A 527 6.90 6.36 19.30
CA ALA A 527 6.85 7.82 19.24
C ALA A 527 8.20 8.53 19.40
N PRO A 528 9.14 8.04 20.21
CA PRO A 528 10.45 8.68 20.34
C PRO A 528 11.37 8.53 19.13
N ASN A 529 11.14 7.57 18.24
CA ASN A 529 12.09 7.25 17.16
C ASN A 529 12.47 8.44 16.27
N PRO A 530 11.53 9.28 15.78
CA PRO A 530 11.90 10.48 15.02
C PRO A 530 12.80 11.44 15.80
N VAL A 531 12.55 11.61 17.10
CA VAL A 531 13.34 12.51 17.95
C VAL A 531 14.72 11.94 18.20
N LEU A 532 14.82 10.67 18.62
CA LEU A 532 16.09 10.02 18.91
C LEU A 532 16.99 9.92 17.67
N SER A 533 16.41 9.62 16.50
CA SER A 533 17.19 9.55 15.26
C SER A 533 17.68 10.92 14.80
N THR A 534 16.87 11.97 14.93
CA THR A 534 17.31 13.33 14.58
C THR A 534 18.33 13.87 15.58
N ILE A 535 18.21 13.61 16.87
CA ILE A 535 19.26 13.94 17.85
C ILE A 535 20.55 13.17 17.53
N ARG A 536 20.45 11.86 17.26
CA ARG A 536 21.61 11.01 16.99
C ARG A 536 22.45 11.50 15.80
N TYR A 537 21.81 11.91 14.71
CA TYR A 537 22.50 12.23 13.47
C TYR A 537 22.64 13.73 13.21
N PHE A 538 21.85 14.57 13.87
CA PHE A 538 21.78 16.02 13.62
C PHE A 538 21.80 16.85 14.90
N ARG A 539 22.46 16.36 15.97
CA ARG A 539 22.53 17.04 17.28
C ARG A 539 22.98 18.50 17.16
N GLY A 540 23.92 18.80 16.24
CA GLY A 540 24.38 20.17 16.02
C GLY A 540 23.29 21.15 15.56
N GLU A 541 22.22 20.68 14.93
CA GLU A 541 21.07 21.54 14.60
C GLU A 541 20.27 21.90 15.86
N TYR A 542 20.10 20.96 16.78
CA TYR A 542 19.45 21.23 18.07
C TYR A 542 20.23 22.22 18.92
N GLU A 543 21.55 22.13 18.91
CA GLU A 543 22.44 23.02 19.65
C GLU A 543 22.54 24.41 19.04
N ALA A 544 22.29 24.54 17.72
CA ALA A 544 22.32 25.80 16.99
C ALA A 544 21.06 26.65 17.18
N HIS A 545 19.92 26.03 17.49
CA HIS A 545 18.65 26.71 17.80
C HIS A 545 18.66 27.29 19.23
#